data_55afc5f9b5deed9db5e9bcf2c9fd2834
#
_entry.id   55afc5f9b5deed9db5e9bcf2c9fd2834
#
_cell.length_a   1.000
_cell.length_b   1.000
_cell.length_c   1.000
_cell.angle_alpha   90.00
_cell.angle_beta   90.00
_cell.angle_gamma   90.00
#
_symmetry.space_group_name_H-M   'P 1'
#
loop_
_entity.id
_entity.type
_entity.pdbx_description
1 polymer ?
#
loop_
_entity_poly.entity_id
_entity_poly.type
_entity_poly.pdbx_seq_one_letter_code
_entity_poly.pdbx_strand_id
1 'polypeptide(L)'
;MIAAELDLAKPFIFELPGLLSTDECERWIARIKKLGTDLATINTRTGAQVESLIRNNRRVIIDDSDSAFDLFKRVKDHVPHEIHGGKLVGVNERLRCYEYEPGQRFAPHSDGAFVRNEHEQSWYTFMVYLNDAFEGGETVFFVEPEIVIKPKIGMALFFQHPIIHESSEIKSGVKYALRTDLMYRAYQL
;
A
#
# COMPACT_ATOMS: atom_id res chain seq x y z
N MET A 1 -4.13 12.02 -17.86
CA MET A 1 -3.57 10.69 -17.54
C MET A 1 -4.62 9.65 -17.91
N ILE A 2 -4.34 8.79 -18.87
CA ILE A 2 -5.17 7.64 -19.18
C ILE A 2 -5.05 6.72 -17.96
N ALA A 3 -6.17 6.42 -17.31
CA ALA A 3 -6.17 5.39 -16.27
C ALA A 3 -5.65 4.10 -16.94
N ALA A 4 -4.55 3.57 -16.43
CA ALA A 4 -4.04 2.32 -16.96
C ALA A 4 -5.09 1.23 -16.73
N GLU A 5 -5.44 0.49 -17.78
CA GLU A 5 -6.30 -0.67 -17.66
C GLU A 5 -5.64 -1.75 -16.82
N LEU A 6 -6.46 -2.55 -16.13
CA LEU A 6 -5.96 -3.74 -15.43
C LEU A 6 -5.35 -4.73 -16.42
N ASP A 7 -4.17 -5.24 -16.12
CA ASP A 7 -3.58 -6.36 -16.85
C ASP A 7 -4.12 -7.68 -16.29
N LEU A 8 -5.23 -8.15 -16.82
CA LEU A 8 -5.90 -9.38 -16.37
C LEU A 8 -5.07 -10.66 -16.63
N ALA A 9 -4.00 -10.58 -17.43
CA ALA A 9 -3.06 -11.69 -17.62
C ALA A 9 -2.11 -11.87 -16.41
N LYS A 10 -2.11 -10.91 -15.47
CA LYS A 10 -1.28 -10.93 -14.26
C LYS A 10 -2.16 -10.99 -13.01
N PRO A 11 -1.65 -11.54 -11.88
CA PRO A 11 -2.33 -11.46 -10.60
C PRO A 11 -2.60 -10.00 -10.25
N PHE A 12 -3.87 -9.61 -10.03
CA PHE A 12 -4.22 -8.21 -9.78
C PHE A 12 -4.51 -7.93 -8.29
N ILE A 13 -4.88 -8.96 -7.49
CA ILE A 13 -4.97 -8.91 -6.03
C ILE A 13 -4.38 -10.22 -5.50
N PHE A 14 -3.39 -10.16 -4.61
CA PHE A 14 -2.85 -11.36 -3.97
C PHE A 14 -2.15 -11.05 -2.64
N GLU A 15 -2.12 -12.05 -1.77
CA GLU A 15 -1.54 -12.00 -0.44
C GLU A 15 -0.24 -12.80 -0.38
N LEU A 16 0.71 -12.34 0.45
CA LEU A 16 1.91 -13.08 0.82
C LEU A 16 2.00 -13.11 2.35
N PRO A 17 1.58 -14.21 2.99
CA PRO A 17 1.65 -14.34 4.44
C PRO A 17 3.09 -14.34 4.96
N GLY A 18 3.30 -13.73 6.14
CA GLY A 18 4.56 -13.84 6.87
C GLY A 18 5.76 -13.19 6.19
N LEU A 19 5.56 -12.13 5.39
CA LEU A 19 6.64 -11.37 4.78
C LEU A 19 7.57 -10.76 5.84
N LEU A 20 6.98 -10.23 6.91
CA LEU A 20 7.69 -9.73 8.08
C LEU A 20 7.37 -10.60 9.30
N SER A 21 8.37 -10.82 10.16
CA SER A 21 8.15 -11.43 11.47
C SER A 21 7.43 -10.48 12.42
N THR A 22 6.88 -11.01 13.52
CA THR A 22 6.27 -10.20 14.58
C THR A 22 7.23 -9.14 15.12
N ASP A 23 8.48 -9.52 15.41
CA ASP A 23 9.51 -8.60 15.92
C ASP A 23 9.82 -7.47 14.91
N GLU A 24 9.82 -7.77 13.62
CA GLU A 24 10.01 -6.76 12.56
C GLU A 24 8.83 -5.79 12.51
N CYS A 25 7.61 -6.30 12.62
CA CYS A 25 6.40 -5.49 12.69
C CYS A 25 6.40 -4.57 13.92
N GLU A 26 6.78 -5.10 15.09
CA GLU A 26 6.90 -4.31 16.32
C GLU A 26 7.94 -3.19 16.20
N ARG A 27 9.09 -3.46 15.58
CA ARG A 27 10.10 -2.42 15.29
C ARG A 27 9.56 -1.33 14.37
N TRP A 28 8.79 -1.69 13.35
CA TRP A 28 8.14 -0.71 12.47
C TRP A 28 7.12 0.15 13.23
N ILE A 29 6.27 -0.47 14.05
CA ILE A 29 5.30 0.25 14.89
C ILE A 29 6.02 1.21 15.86
N ALA A 30 7.09 0.76 16.53
CA ALA A 30 7.91 1.60 17.40
C ALA A 30 8.52 2.79 16.65
N ARG A 31 9.00 2.58 15.41
CA ARG A 31 9.53 3.64 14.54
C ARG A 31 8.44 4.66 14.17
N ILE A 32 7.25 4.20 13.79
CA ILE A 32 6.09 5.05 13.48
C ILE A 32 5.72 5.93 14.68
N LYS A 33 5.57 5.31 15.85
CA LYS A 33 5.24 6.01 17.10
C LYS A 33 6.29 7.05 17.50
N LYS A 34 7.58 6.72 17.32
CA LYS A 34 8.69 7.64 17.61
C LYS A 34 8.71 8.87 16.71
N LEU A 35 8.38 8.69 15.42
CA LEU A 35 8.34 9.78 14.43
C LEU A 35 7.08 10.64 14.57
N GLY A 36 6.02 10.06 15.12
CA GLY A 36 4.69 10.69 15.15
C GLY A 36 4.00 10.65 13.79
N THR A 37 2.69 10.74 13.80
CA THR A 37 1.84 10.72 12.61
C THR A 37 0.98 11.97 12.53
N ASP A 38 0.74 12.48 11.31
CA ASP A 38 -0.16 13.59 11.02
C ASP A 38 -1.40 13.09 10.28
N LEU A 39 -2.47 13.90 10.23
CA LEU A 39 -3.64 13.60 9.41
C LEU A 39 -3.23 13.33 7.97
N ALA A 40 -3.67 12.21 7.43
CA ALA A 40 -3.33 11.82 6.08
C ALA A 40 -4.11 12.67 5.06
N THR A 41 -3.39 13.21 4.06
CA THR A 41 -3.99 13.96 2.97
C THR A 41 -4.36 13.04 1.80
N ILE A 42 -5.31 13.49 0.97
CA ILE A 42 -5.56 12.97 -0.38
C ILE A 42 -4.98 13.93 -1.42
N ASN A 43 -4.62 13.41 -2.59
CA ASN A 43 -4.18 14.24 -3.71
C ASN A 43 -5.42 14.74 -4.47
N THR A 44 -5.58 16.05 -4.54
CA THR A 44 -6.61 16.73 -5.34
C THR A 44 -5.99 17.46 -6.52
N ARG A 45 -6.82 18.00 -7.42
CA ARG A 45 -6.32 18.84 -8.53
C ARG A 45 -5.58 20.10 -8.06
N THR A 46 -5.85 20.54 -6.84
CA THR A 46 -5.27 21.75 -6.23
C THR A 46 -4.14 21.43 -5.25
N GLY A 47 -3.72 20.14 -5.15
CA GLY A 47 -2.67 19.68 -4.26
C GLY A 47 -3.17 18.74 -3.16
N ALA A 48 -2.31 18.47 -2.18
CA ALA A 48 -2.64 17.61 -1.06
C ALA A 48 -3.57 18.32 -0.07
N GLN A 49 -4.73 17.71 0.25
CA GLN A 49 -5.74 18.28 1.15
C GLN A 49 -6.21 17.24 2.15
N VAL A 50 -6.62 17.69 3.33
CA VAL A 50 -7.29 16.86 4.35
C VAL A 50 -8.79 16.85 4.04
N GLU A 51 -9.31 15.67 3.67
CA GLU A 51 -10.74 15.45 3.40
C GLU A 51 -11.25 14.35 4.34
N SER A 52 -11.61 14.73 5.56
CA SER A 52 -11.93 13.79 6.64
C SER A 52 -13.12 12.86 6.35
N LEU A 53 -14.02 13.24 5.47
CA LEU A 53 -15.14 12.39 5.01
C LEU A 53 -14.66 11.23 4.13
N ILE A 54 -13.55 11.45 3.39
CA ILE A 54 -12.95 10.44 2.51
C ILE A 54 -11.89 9.66 3.29
N ARG A 55 -11.03 10.38 4.04
CA ARG A 55 -9.89 9.83 4.73
C ARG A 55 -9.61 10.58 6.03
N ASN A 56 -9.68 9.88 7.16
CA ASN A 56 -9.46 10.48 8.47
C ASN A 56 -8.38 9.79 9.31
N ASN A 57 -7.64 8.83 8.74
CA ASN A 57 -6.52 8.19 9.42
C ASN A 57 -5.28 9.09 9.46
N ARG A 58 -4.29 8.66 10.23
CA ARG A 58 -3.00 9.35 10.37
C ARG A 58 -1.91 8.66 9.54
N ARG A 59 -0.85 9.41 9.23
CA ARG A 59 0.26 8.91 8.40
C ARG A 59 1.57 9.61 8.74
N VAL A 60 2.68 8.87 8.67
CA VAL A 60 4.04 9.41 8.48
C VAL A 60 4.63 8.88 7.17
N ILE A 61 5.37 9.70 6.45
CA ILE A 61 6.09 9.31 5.24
C ILE A 61 7.57 9.22 5.60
N ILE A 62 8.19 8.09 5.23
CA ILE A 62 9.60 7.81 5.47
C ILE A 62 10.23 7.49 4.12
N ASP A 63 11.12 8.33 3.63
CA ASP A 63 11.92 8.01 2.45
C ASP A 63 13.15 7.21 2.93
N ASP A 64 13.20 5.89 2.60
CA ASP A 64 14.16 4.93 3.15
C ASP A 64 14.53 3.87 2.10
N SER A 65 15.63 4.11 1.38
CA SER A 65 16.09 3.23 0.31
C SER A 65 16.56 1.87 0.82
N ASP A 66 17.15 1.79 2.01
CA ASP A 66 17.65 0.52 2.56
C ASP A 66 16.49 -0.40 2.92
N SER A 67 15.48 0.13 3.61
CA SER A 67 14.26 -0.61 3.91
C SER A 67 13.51 -1.04 2.64
N ALA A 68 13.42 -0.17 1.63
CA ALA A 68 12.81 -0.51 0.35
C ALA A 68 13.56 -1.62 -0.38
N PHE A 69 14.90 -1.59 -0.37
CA PHE A 69 15.73 -2.64 -0.95
C PHE A 69 15.58 -3.97 -0.21
N ASP A 70 15.50 -3.96 1.13
CA ASP A 70 15.26 -5.16 1.91
C ASP A 70 13.89 -5.78 1.64
N LEU A 71 12.84 -4.95 1.54
CA LEU A 71 11.51 -5.39 1.12
C LEU A 71 11.54 -5.96 -0.30
N PHE A 72 12.23 -5.31 -1.23
CA PHE A 72 12.36 -5.79 -2.60
C PHE A 72 13.00 -7.18 -2.68
N LYS A 73 14.08 -7.42 -1.96
CA LYS A 73 14.75 -8.74 -1.93
C LYS A 73 13.79 -9.85 -1.50
N ARG A 74 12.85 -9.56 -0.60
CA ARG A 74 11.88 -10.53 -0.06
C ARG A 74 10.72 -10.80 -1.02
N VAL A 75 10.31 -9.79 -1.82
CA VAL A 75 9.10 -9.90 -2.64
C VAL A 75 9.36 -10.18 -4.12
N LYS A 76 10.56 -9.90 -4.65
CA LYS A 76 10.86 -9.95 -6.07
C LYS A 76 10.48 -11.26 -6.77
N ASP A 77 10.60 -12.40 -6.08
CA ASP A 77 10.31 -13.73 -6.64
C ASP A 77 8.83 -14.13 -6.48
N HIS A 78 8.01 -13.29 -5.84
CA HIS A 78 6.59 -13.52 -5.55
C HIS A 78 5.65 -12.60 -6.34
N VAL A 79 6.19 -11.61 -7.05
CA VAL A 79 5.41 -10.58 -7.74
C VAL A 79 5.65 -10.64 -9.26
N PRO A 80 4.74 -10.12 -10.10
CA PRO A 80 4.94 -10.11 -11.54
C PRO A 80 6.23 -9.40 -11.93
N HIS A 81 7.11 -10.09 -12.67
CA HIS A 81 8.37 -9.50 -13.15
C HIS A 81 8.15 -8.51 -14.29
N GLU A 82 7.03 -8.63 -15.00
CA GLU A 82 6.69 -7.80 -16.15
C GLU A 82 5.21 -7.41 -16.09
N ILE A 83 4.91 -6.16 -16.42
CA ILE A 83 3.55 -5.63 -16.59
C ILE A 83 3.58 -4.47 -17.56
N HIS A 84 2.61 -4.39 -18.46
CA HIS A 84 2.44 -3.29 -19.43
C HIS A 84 3.74 -2.92 -20.18
N GLY A 85 4.55 -3.92 -20.57
CA GLY A 85 5.81 -3.71 -21.27
C GLY A 85 6.93 -3.12 -20.38
N GLY A 86 6.77 -3.15 -19.08
CA GLY A 86 7.78 -2.74 -18.10
C GLY A 86 8.27 -3.92 -17.26
N LYS A 87 9.56 -3.89 -16.91
CA LYS A 87 10.21 -4.89 -16.04
C LYS A 87 10.26 -4.38 -14.60
N LEU A 88 9.99 -5.25 -13.64
CA LEU A 88 10.14 -4.98 -12.21
C LEU A 88 11.60 -4.58 -11.90
N VAL A 89 11.78 -3.42 -11.26
CA VAL A 89 13.11 -2.88 -10.94
C VAL A 89 13.31 -2.60 -9.45
N GLY A 90 12.26 -2.60 -8.65
CA GLY A 90 12.38 -2.32 -7.22
C GLY A 90 11.06 -2.07 -6.50
N VAL A 91 11.21 -1.66 -5.27
CA VAL A 91 10.16 -1.11 -4.39
C VAL A 91 10.45 0.38 -4.23
N ASN A 92 9.39 1.21 -4.25
CA ASN A 92 9.52 2.64 -4.04
C ASN A 92 10.03 2.91 -2.62
N GLU A 93 11.09 3.73 -2.50
CA GLU A 93 11.69 4.14 -1.24
C GLU A 93 10.78 5.00 -0.36
N ARG A 94 9.70 5.55 -0.93
CA ARG A 94 8.70 6.32 -0.20
C ARG A 94 7.72 5.41 0.53
N LEU A 95 8.01 5.16 1.80
CA LEU A 95 7.22 4.33 2.69
C LEU A 95 6.16 5.17 3.40
N ARG A 96 4.89 4.87 3.16
CA ARG A 96 3.74 5.52 3.80
C ARG A 96 3.28 4.64 4.96
N CYS A 97 3.58 5.05 6.17
CA CYS A 97 3.23 4.31 7.38
C CYS A 97 1.95 4.87 7.95
N TYR A 98 0.94 4.04 8.06
CA TYR A 98 -0.42 4.40 8.47
C TYR A 98 -0.71 3.98 9.90
N GLU A 99 -1.49 4.80 10.57
CA GLU A 99 -2.10 4.57 11.87
C GLU A 99 -3.59 4.87 11.74
N TYR A 100 -4.42 3.89 12.15
CA TYR A 100 -5.88 4.02 12.20
C TYR A 100 -6.36 3.74 13.61
N GLU A 101 -7.04 4.71 14.20
CA GLU A 101 -7.71 4.62 15.49
C GLU A 101 -9.21 4.30 15.32
N PRO A 102 -9.96 3.94 16.38
CA PRO A 102 -11.40 3.72 16.30
C PRO A 102 -12.16 4.88 15.66
N GLY A 103 -13.08 4.56 14.74
CA GLY A 103 -13.81 5.52 13.90
C GLY A 103 -13.07 6.00 12.68
N GLN A 104 -11.81 5.60 12.49
CA GLN A 104 -11.01 5.97 11.31
C GLN A 104 -11.13 4.95 10.20
N ARG A 105 -11.15 5.47 8.95
CA ARG A 105 -11.29 4.70 7.71
C ARG A 105 -10.63 5.42 6.55
N PHE A 106 -10.55 4.72 5.42
CA PHE A 106 -10.29 5.32 4.12
C PHE A 106 -11.34 4.83 3.13
N ALA A 107 -12.25 5.72 2.73
CA ALA A 107 -13.39 5.42 1.86
C ALA A 107 -12.96 4.86 0.50
N PRO A 108 -13.89 4.30 -0.31
CA PRO A 108 -13.59 3.72 -1.61
C PRO A 108 -12.80 4.67 -2.52
N HIS A 109 -11.66 4.20 -3.01
CA HIS A 109 -10.74 4.94 -3.88
C HIS A 109 -9.91 3.98 -4.73
N SER A 110 -9.26 4.51 -5.75
CA SER A 110 -8.16 3.85 -6.44
C SER A 110 -6.85 4.52 -6.06
N ASP A 111 -5.76 3.76 -6.13
CA ASP A 111 -4.42 4.30 -5.93
C ASP A 111 -3.88 4.97 -7.20
N GLY A 112 -3.13 6.05 -7.02
CA GLY A 112 -2.39 6.68 -8.11
C GLY A 112 -1.01 6.06 -8.27
N ALA A 113 -0.54 5.94 -9.51
CA ALA A 113 0.82 5.52 -9.79
C ALA A 113 1.84 6.56 -9.29
N PHE A 114 2.95 6.07 -8.75
CA PHE A 114 4.14 6.90 -8.54
C PHE A 114 4.96 6.92 -9.83
N VAL A 115 5.10 8.10 -10.43
CA VAL A 115 5.88 8.32 -11.65
C VAL A 115 7.22 8.92 -11.26
N ARG A 116 8.31 8.15 -11.44
CA ARG A 116 9.68 8.62 -11.17
C ARG A 116 10.22 9.45 -12.33
N ASN A 117 9.98 8.98 -13.53
CA ASN A 117 10.35 9.64 -14.79
C ASN A 117 9.53 9.04 -15.96
N GLU A 118 9.83 9.41 -17.19
CA GLU A 118 9.13 8.94 -18.39
C GLU A 118 9.24 7.42 -18.65
N HIS A 119 10.23 6.76 -18.04
CA HIS A 119 10.50 5.33 -18.23
C HIS A 119 10.21 4.47 -16.99
N GLU A 120 9.97 5.07 -15.83
CA GLU A 120 9.83 4.33 -14.57
C GLU A 120 8.64 4.82 -13.76
N GLN A 121 7.71 3.90 -13.50
CA GLN A 121 6.53 4.15 -12.67
C GLN A 121 6.10 2.90 -11.91
N SER A 122 5.21 3.07 -10.94
CA SER A 122 4.61 1.96 -10.23
C SER A 122 3.31 1.48 -10.90
N TRP A 123 3.02 0.17 -10.74
CA TRP A 123 1.79 -0.46 -11.23
C TRP A 123 1.01 -1.17 -10.14
N TYR A 124 1.69 -1.56 -9.06
CA TYR A 124 1.09 -2.23 -7.91
C TYR A 124 1.28 -1.42 -6.65
N THR A 125 0.23 -1.34 -5.85
CA THR A 125 0.34 -1.06 -4.43
C THR A 125 0.90 -2.29 -3.74
N PHE A 126 1.88 -2.07 -2.88
CA PHE A 126 2.46 -3.04 -1.97
C PHE A 126 2.28 -2.54 -0.55
N MET A 127 1.51 -3.27 0.24
CA MET A 127 1.34 -2.94 1.65
C MET A 127 1.62 -4.12 2.56
N VAL A 128 1.98 -3.84 3.81
CA VAL A 128 2.19 -4.85 4.87
C VAL A 128 1.37 -4.44 6.08
N TYR A 129 0.59 -5.38 6.61
CA TYR A 129 -0.09 -5.20 7.88
C TYR A 129 0.89 -5.46 9.02
N LEU A 130 1.06 -4.47 9.91
CA LEU A 130 2.06 -4.53 10.98
C LEU A 130 1.49 -5.09 12.29
N ASN A 131 0.16 -5.21 12.39
CA ASN A 131 -0.54 -5.86 13.49
C ASN A 131 -1.92 -6.34 13.03
N ASP A 132 -2.60 -7.10 13.90
CA ASP A 132 -3.96 -7.62 13.70
C ASP A 132 -4.80 -7.62 14.99
N ALA A 133 -4.29 -7.04 16.08
CA ALA A 133 -4.99 -6.93 17.36
C ALA A 133 -5.95 -5.71 17.36
N PHE A 134 -6.91 -5.70 16.44
CA PHE A 134 -7.98 -4.69 16.31
C PHE A 134 -9.22 -5.31 15.65
N GLU A 135 -10.36 -4.63 15.69
CA GLU A 135 -11.60 -5.04 15.03
C GLU A 135 -11.96 -4.06 13.90
N GLY A 136 -12.51 -4.59 12.81
CA GLY A 136 -12.73 -3.83 11.58
C GLY A 136 -11.45 -3.69 10.77
N GLY A 137 -11.34 -2.65 9.95
CA GLY A 137 -10.13 -2.29 9.22
C GLY A 137 -9.74 -3.27 8.11
N GLU A 138 -10.66 -4.11 7.64
CA GLU A 138 -10.48 -4.95 6.47
C GLU A 138 -10.15 -4.09 5.25
N THR A 139 -9.40 -4.66 4.29
CA THR A 139 -9.27 -4.06 2.96
C THR A 139 -10.31 -4.72 2.07
N VAL A 140 -11.27 -3.95 1.59
CA VAL A 140 -12.37 -4.41 0.71
C VAL A 140 -12.10 -3.94 -0.69
N PHE A 141 -12.12 -4.87 -1.65
CA PHE A 141 -11.99 -4.60 -3.07
C PHE A 141 -13.35 -4.74 -3.76
N PHE A 142 -13.78 -3.67 -4.43
CA PHE A 142 -15.04 -3.59 -5.17
C PHE A 142 -14.88 -4.18 -6.57
N VAL A 143 -14.68 -5.50 -6.60
CA VAL A 143 -14.62 -6.34 -7.81
C VAL A 143 -15.74 -7.36 -7.77
N GLU A 144 -15.98 -8.10 -8.85
CA GLU A 144 -17.03 -9.11 -8.91
C GLU A 144 -16.41 -10.52 -9.00
N PRO A 145 -16.59 -11.40 -7.99
CA PRO A 145 -17.19 -11.12 -6.67
C PRO A 145 -16.33 -10.22 -5.79
N GLU A 146 -16.96 -9.54 -4.81
CA GLU A 146 -16.24 -8.71 -3.84
C GLU A 146 -15.17 -9.51 -3.07
N ILE A 147 -13.99 -8.91 -2.88
CA ILE A 147 -12.88 -9.53 -2.14
C ILE A 147 -12.65 -8.75 -0.84
N VAL A 148 -12.70 -9.45 0.29
CA VAL A 148 -12.46 -8.89 1.62
C VAL A 148 -11.20 -9.51 2.21
N ILE A 149 -10.16 -8.70 2.43
CA ILE A 149 -8.90 -9.12 3.02
C ILE A 149 -8.88 -8.73 4.50
N LYS A 150 -8.78 -9.74 5.36
CA LYS A 150 -8.60 -9.54 6.80
C LYS A 150 -7.11 -9.38 7.11
N PRO A 151 -6.70 -8.26 7.73
CA PRO A 151 -5.31 -8.05 8.13
C PRO A 151 -4.80 -9.18 9.01
N LYS A 152 -3.54 -9.61 8.73
CA LYS A 152 -2.76 -10.51 9.59
C LYS A 152 -1.37 -9.92 9.75
N ILE A 153 -0.83 -10.00 10.98
CA ILE A 153 0.50 -9.47 11.28
C ILE A 153 1.55 -10.03 10.32
N GLY A 154 2.37 -9.16 9.74
CA GLY A 154 3.44 -9.50 8.80
C GLY A 154 2.99 -9.90 7.40
N MET A 155 1.69 -9.95 7.12
CA MET A 155 1.15 -10.28 5.81
C MET A 155 1.30 -9.10 4.84
N ALA A 156 1.84 -9.37 3.65
CA ALA A 156 1.83 -8.42 2.55
C ALA A 156 0.60 -8.61 1.67
N LEU A 157 0.12 -7.51 1.12
CA LEU A 157 -0.97 -7.44 0.16
C LEU A 157 -0.50 -6.63 -1.05
N PHE A 158 -0.74 -7.18 -2.24
CA PHE A 158 -0.41 -6.55 -3.51
C PHE A 158 -1.66 -6.43 -4.37
N PHE A 159 -1.83 -5.29 -5.02
CA PHE A 159 -2.92 -5.08 -5.96
C PHE A 159 -2.59 -4.00 -6.98
N GLN A 160 -3.17 -4.13 -8.18
CA GLN A 160 -3.00 -3.13 -9.24
C GLN A 160 -3.70 -1.82 -8.88
N HIS A 161 -3.05 -0.69 -9.13
CA HIS A 161 -3.51 0.64 -8.71
C HIS A 161 -4.95 1.03 -9.12
N PRO A 162 -5.47 0.65 -10.33
CA PRO A 162 -6.81 1.04 -10.72
C PRO A 162 -7.95 0.40 -9.92
N ILE A 163 -7.68 -0.64 -9.14
CA ILE A 163 -8.73 -1.37 -8.41
C ILE A 163 -9.32 -0.49 -7.32
N ILE A 164 -10.63 -0.31 -7.35
CA ILE A 164 -11.35 0.40 -6.29
C ILE A 164 -11.35 -0.45 -5.03
N HIS A 165 -10.89 0.15 -3.95
CA HIS A 165 -10.81 -0.49 -2.65
C HIS A 165 -11.00 0.51 -1.51
N GLU A 166 -11.26 -0.01 -0.31
CA GLU A 166 -11.32 0.79 0.92
C GLU A 166 -10.55 0.12 2.06
N SER A 167 -10.21 0.89 3.09
CA SER A 167 -9.95 0.37 4.43
C SER A 167 -11.16 0.64 5.29
N SER A 168 -11.87 -0.41 5.68
CA SER A 168 -13.08 -0.33 6.51
C SER A 168 -12.79 0.33 7.86
N GLU A 169 -13.83 0.83 8.51
CA GLU A 169 -13.71 1.53 9.77
C GLU A 169 -13.15 0.62 10.88
N ILE A 170 -12.20 1.16 11.66
CA ILE A 170 -11.72 0.52 12.88
C ILE A 170 -12.80 0.65 13.97
N LYS A 171 -13.23 -0.47 14.53
CA LYS A 171 -14.22 -0.55 15.61
C LYS A 171 -13.55 -0.49 16.98
N SER A 172 -12.42 -1.19 17.14
CA SER A 172 -11.64 -1.18 18.38
C SER A 172 -10.17 -1.50 18.11
N GLY A 173 -9.27 -1.08 19.00
CA GLY A 173 -7.81 -1.23 18.83
C GLY A 173 -7.23 -0.17 17.89
N VAL A 174 -5.98 -0.36 17.47
CA VAL A 174 -5.28 0.53 16.55
C VAL A 174 -4.62 -0.31 15.45
N LYS A 175 -4.90 0.00 14.19
CA LYS A 175 -4.29 -0.66 13.02
C LYS A 175 -3.07 0.11 12.56
N TYR A 176 -1.96 -0.61 12.37
CA TYR A 176 -0.75 -0.11 11.71
C TYR A 176 -0.50 -0.84 10.40
N ALA A 177 -0.15 -0.08 9.36
CA ALA A 177 0.23 -0.65 8.07
C ALA A 177 1.32 0.17 7.41
N LEU A 178 2.21 -0.50 6.67
CA LEU A 178 3.18 0.11 5.77
C LEU A 178 2.68 -0.04 4.35
N ARG A 179 2.70 1.02 3.56
CA ARG A 179 2.39 0.99 2.13
C ARG A 179 3.51 1.62 1.32
N THR A 180 3.84 0.97 0.24
CA THR A 180 4.73 1.47 -0.81
C THR A 180 4.21 0.98 -2.17
N ASP A 181 5.05 0.99 -3.19
CA ASP A 181 4.64 0.64 -4.55
C ASP A 181 5.72 -0.26 -5.20
N LEU A 182 5.31 -1.20 -6.08
CA LEU A 182 6.24 -1.94 -6.94
C LEU A 182 6.56 -1.10 -8.17
N MET A 183 7.87 -0.90 -8.42
CA MET A 183 8.38 -0.06 -9.48
C MET A 183 8.75 -0.87 -10.72
N TYR A 184 8.30 -0.39 -11.87
CA TYR A 184 8.58 -1.02 -13.16
C TYR A 184 9.19 0.00 -14.12
N ARG A 185 10.15 -0.47 -14.91
CA ARG A 185 10.82 0.35 -15.93
C ARG A 185 10.49 -0.19 -17.32
N ALA A 186 10.01 0.68 -18.21
CA ALA A 186 9.75 0.35 -19.60
C ALA A 186 11.03 -0.14 -20.29
N TYR A 187 10.89 -1.12 -21.18
CA TYR A 187 12.01 -1.51 -22.06
C TYR A 187 12.41 -0.31 -22.92
N GLN A 188 13.70 -0.01 -22.99
CA GLN A 188 14.22 0.89 -24.01
C GLN A 188 14.15 0.17 -25.36
N LEU A 189 13.38 0.73 -26.28
CA LEU A 189 13.33 0.29 -27.68
C LEU A 189 14.63 0.68 -28.39
#